data_07dd78374881e1c137b17cca32f2068f
#
_entry.id   07dd78374881e1c137b17cca32f2068f
#
_cell.length_a   1.000
_cell.length_b   1.000
_cell.length_c   1.000
_cell.angle_alpha   90.00
_cell.angle_beta   90.00
_cell.angle_gamma   90.00
#
_symmetry.space_group_name_H-M   'P 1'
#
loop_
_entity.id
_entity.type
_entity.pdbx_description
1 polymer ?
#
loop_
_entity_poly.entity_id
_entity_poly.type
_entity_poly.pdbx_seq_one_letter_code
_entity_poly.pdbx_strand_id
1 'polypeptide(L)'
;MSGENHMDISKATCPECKQPLKVGKMTCPSCHVSVEGDFELSALGQLPVEDQVFVIAFVRHHGSLKKMESLFGISYPTVKNRLNAISAALDKNFQAPSPNLFVLEQLERGELTVAEALERLS
;
A
#
# COMPACT_ATOMS: atom_id res chain seq x y z
N MET A 1 -17.85 -19.33 10.30
CA MET A 1 -17.23 -18.92 10.19
C MET A 1 -16.56 -18.62 9.32
N SER A 2 -16.63 -18.66 9.11
CA SER A 2 -16.17 -18.24 7.92
C SER A 2 -15.12 -17.21 7.89
N GLY A 3 -15.12 -16.24 8.62
CA GLY A 3 -14.08 -15.23 8.69
C GLY A 3 -12.76 -15.74 9.23
N GLU A 4 -12.77 -16.89 9.82
CA GLU A 4 -11.62 -17.41 10.52
C GLU A 4 -10.46 -17.77 9.62
N ASN A 5 -10.71 -18.02 8.34
CA ASN A 5 -9.70 -18.52 7.43
C ASN A 5 -9.14 -17.46 6.49
N HIS A 6 -9.24 -16.21 6.90
CA HIS A 6 -8.67 -15.13 6.10
C HIS A 6 -7.16 -15.17 6.21
N MET A 7 -6.50 -15.38 5.08
CA MET A 7 -5.04 -15.39 5.03
C MET A 7 -4.51 -14.01 4.70
N ASP A 8 -3.48 -13.60 5.43
CA ASP A 8 -2.76 -12.38 5.13
C ASP A 8 -1.90 -12.61 3.89
N ILE A 9 -2.18 -11.86 2.81
CA ILE A 9 -1.48 -12.01 1.54
C ILE A 9 0.03 -11.84 1.71
N SER A 10 0.46 -10.95 2.61
CA SER A 10 1.89 -10.71 2.84
C SER A 10 2.62 -11.93 3.37
N LYS A 11 1.87 -12.87 3.95
CA LYS A 11 2.42 -14.09 4.54
C LYS A 11 2.21 -15.32 3.67
N ALA A 12 1.57 -15.16 2.51
CA ALA A 12 1.29 -16.28 1.60
C ALA A 12 2.53 -16.57 0.77
N THR A 13 3.17 -17.70 1.02
CA THR A 13 4.37 -18.12 0.32
C THR A 13 4.20 -19.53 -0.25
N CYS A 14 4.96 -19.81 -1.31
CA CYS A 14 4.94 -21.14 -1.92
C CYS A 14 5.55 -22.17 -0.96
N PRO A 15 4.87 -23.27 -0.69
CA PRO A 15 5.42 -24.30 0.21
C PRO A 15 6.68 -25.00 -0.35
N GLU A 16 6.90 -24.93 -1.66
CA GLU A 16 8.06 -25.57 -2.29
C GLU A 16 9.26 -24.61 -2.42
N CYS A 17 9.08 -23.46 -3.07
CA CYS A 17 10.21 -22.57 -3.35
C CYS A 17 10.26 -21.35 -2.43
N LYS A 18 9.29 -21.18 -1.55
CA LYS A 18 9.24 -20.10 -0.54
C LYS A 18 9.13 -18.69 -1.13
N GLN A 19 8.83 -18.58 -2.41
CA GLN A 19 8.59 -17.27 -3.00
C GLN A 19 7.20 -16.75 -2.64
N PRO A 20 7.00 -15.43 -2.59
CA PRO A 20 5.68 -14.86 -2.34
C PRO A 20 4.69 -15.28 -3.41
N LEU A 21 3.47 -15.57 -3.00
CA LEU A 21 2.41 -15.92 -3.93
C LEU A 21 1.74 -14.65 -4.46
N LYS A 22 1.23 -14.74 -5.68
CA LYS A 22 0.46 -13.67 -6.31
C LYS A 22 -1.03 -14.00 -6.25
N VAL A 23 -1.86 -12.96 -6.29
CA VAL A 23 -3.31 -13.15 -6.38
C VAL A 23 -3.65 -13.49 -7.82
N GLY A 24 -4.20 -14.67 -8.05
CA GLY A 24 -4.55 -15.13 -9.40
C GLY A 24 -6.03 -15.35 -9.64
N LYS A 25 -6.83 -15.28 -8.58
CA LYS A 25 -8.26 -15.56 -8.69
C LYS A 25 -9.03 -14.78 -7.64
N MET A 26 -10.13 -14.20 -8.06
CA MET A 26 -11.07 -13.55 -7.16
C MET A 26 -12.46 -14.12 -7.39
N THR A 27 -13.18 -14.33 -6.30
CA THR A 27 -14.51 -14.94 -6.34
C THR A 27 -15.53 -13.99 -5.74
N CYS A 28 -16.65 -13.83 -6.40
CA CYS A 28 -17.76 -13.04 -5.86
C CYS A 28 -18.38 -13.78 -4.68
N PRO A 29 -18.44 -13.17 -3.47
CA PRO A 29 -19.05 -13.86 -2.34
C PRO A 29 -20.56 -14.00 -2.46
N SER A 30 -21.19 -13.26 -3.35
CA SER A 30 -22.63 -13.26 -3.54
C SER A 30 -23.09 -14.29 -4.56
N CYS A 31 -22.55 -14.24 -5.77
CA CYS A 31 -23.00 -15.13 -6.86
C CYS A 31 -21.99 -16.21 -7.22
N HIS A 32 -20.84 -16.23 -6.57
CA HIS A 32 -19.80 -17.25 -6.73
C HIS A 32 -19.12 -17.28 -8.11
N VAL A 33 -19.32 -16.25 -8.91
CA VAL A 33 -18.57 -16.10 -10.16
C VAL A 33 -17.12 -15.80 -9.80
N SER A 34 -16.19 -16.45 -10.49
CA SER A 34 -14.76 -16.26 -10.27
C SER A 34 -14.11 -15.64 -11.50
N VAL A 35 -13.14 -14.76 -11.25
CA VAL A 35 -12.33 -14.15 -12.29
C VAL A 35 -10.88 -14.54 -12.03
N GLU A 36 -10.23 -15.13 -13.01
CA GLU A 36 -8.81 -15.48 -12.93
C GLU A 36 -8.00 -14.56 -13.82
N GLY A 37 -6.82 -14.21 -13.37
CA GLY A 37 -5.95 -13.32 -14.12
C GLY A 37 -4.71 -12.96 -13.34
N ASP A 38 -3.99 -11.96 -13.83
CA ASP A 38 -2.79 -11.45 -13.19
C ASP A 38 -3.18 -10.17 -12.44
N PHE A 39 -3.38 -10.29 -11.14
CA PHE A 39 -3.80 -9.17 -10.30
C PHE A 39 -2.60 -8.64 -9.54
N GLU A 40 -2.36 -7.34 -9.65
CA GLU A 40 -1.26 -6.70 -8.95
C GLU A 40 -1.77 -6.02 -7.68
N LEU A 41 -0.97 -6.12 -6.62
CA LEU A 41 -1.19 -5.39 -5.38
C LEU A 41 -0.21 -4.23 -5.32
N SER A 42 -0.69 -3.09 -4.82
CA SER A 42 0.19 -1.96 -4.54
C SER A 42 1.16 -2.32 -3.40
N ALA A 43 2.20 -1.50 -3.22
CA ALA A 43 3.10 -1.68 -2.09
C ALA A 43 2.33 -1.70 -0.77
N LEU A 44 1.31 -0.86 -0.63
CA LEU A 44 0.45 -0.86 0.56
C LEU A 44 -0.27 -2.20 0.73
N GLY A 45 -0.78 -2.78 -0.35
CA GLY A 45 -1.49 -4.05 -0.29
C GLY A 45 -0.59 -5.23 0.03
N GLN A 46 0.72 -5.06 -0.12
CA GLN A 46 1.70 -6.11 0.19
C GLN A 46 2.19 -6.06 1.64
N LEU A 47 1.83 -5.04 2.40
CA LEU A 47 2.17 -4.96 3.81
C LEU A 47 1.37 -5.98 4.62
N PRO A 48 1.90 -6.44 5.76
CA PRO A 48 1.08 -7.20 6.70
C PRO A 48 -0.19 -6.43 7.07
N VAL A 49 -1.27 -7.15 7.32
CA VAL A 49 -2.57 -6.52 7.61
C VAL A 49 -2.47 -5.56 8.79
N GLU A 50 -1.73 -5.91 9.83
CA GLU A 50 -1.55 -5.06 11.00
C GLU A 50 -0.88 -3.73 10.65
N ASP A 51 0.04 -3.74 9.68
CA ASP A 51 0.69 -2.51 9.19
C ASP A 51 -0.26 -1.70 8.33
N GLN A 52 -1.10 -2.36 7.53
CA GLN A 52 -2.12 -1.68 6.75
C GLN A 52 -3.10 -0.95 7.66
N VAL A 53 -3.53 -1.59 8.74
CA VAL A 53 -4.43 -0.97 9.72
C VAL A 53 -3.77 0.25 10.34
N PHE A 54 -2.49 0.16 10.65
CA PHE A 54 -1.73 1.27 11.22
C PHE A 54 -1.66 2.45 10.25
N VAL A 55 -1.39 2.18 8.98
CA VAL A 55 -1.34 3.21 7.92
C VAL A 55 -2.72 3.85 7.75
N ILE A 56 -3.78 3.05 7.72
CA ILE A 56 -5.14 3.56 7.60
C ILE A 56 -5.45 4.52 8.74
N ALA A 57 -5.14 4.14 9.98
CA ALA A 57 -5.36 4.99 11.14
C ALA A 57 -4.57 6.28 11.05
N PHE A 58 -3.31 6.21 10.60
CA PHE A 58 -2.46 7.37 10.44
C PHE A 58 -3.05 8.37 9.44
N VAL A 59 -3.52 7.88 8.29
CA VAL A 59 -4.14 8.72 7.27
C VAL A 59 -5.46 9.30 7.78
N ARG A 60 -6.27 8.50 8.48
CA ARG A 60 -7.56 8.96 9.03
C ARG A 60 -7.39 10.06 10.05
N HIS A 61 -6.27 10.08 10.76
CA HIS A 61 -5.96 11.12 11.75
C HIS A 61 -5.04 12.20 11.19
N HIS A 62 -4.98 12.29 9.87
CA HIS A 62 -4.23 13.34 9.16
C HIS A 62 -2.76 13.44 9.59
N GLY A 63 -2.16 12.29 9.91
CA GLY A 63 -0.76 12.22 10.29
C GLY A 63 -0.46 12.64 11.73
N SER A 64 -1.47 12.76 12.59
CA SER A 64 -1.26 13.15 13.98
C SER A 64 -0.67 11.99 14.78
N LEU A 65 0.62 12.10 15.14
CA LEU A 65 1.28 11.09 15.96
C LEU A 65 0.67 11.02 17.35
N LYS A 66 0.23 12.16 17.88
CA LYS A 66 -0.41 12.21 19.19
C LYS A 66 -1.69 11.38 19.22
N LYS A 67 -2.52 11.48 18.18
CA LYS A 67 -3.73 10.68 18.08
C LYS A 67 -3.42 9.20 17.92
N MET A 68 -2.32 8.88 17.23
CA MET A 68 -1.87 7.50 17.09
C MET A 68 -1.47 6.90 18.44
N GLU A 69 -0.79 7.68 19.30
CA GLU A 69 -0.44 7.24 20.64
C GLU A 69 -1.69 6.87 21.42
N SER A 70 -2.70 7.71 21.38
CA SER A 70 -3.96 7.47 22.10
C SER A 70 -4.71 6.26 21.55
N LEU A 71 -4.78 6.15 20.22
CA LEU A 71 -5.54 5.10 19.57
C LEU A 71 -4.97 3.71 19.85
N PHE A 72 -3.64 3.57 19.77
CA PHE A 72 -2.98 2.29 19.93
C PHE A 72 -2.42 2.05 21.33
N GLY A 73 -2.48 3.05 22.21
CA GLY A 73 -1.98 2.93 23.57
C GLY A 73 -0.47 2.71 23.63
N ILE A 74 0.28 3.33 22.74
CA ILE A 74 1.73 3.19 22.66
C ILE A 74 2.40 4.56 22.74
N SER A 75 3.70 4.57 23.09
CA SER A 75 4.46 5.81 23.22
C SER A 75 4.80 6.42 21.87
N TYR A 76 5.13 7.72 21.89
CA TYR A 76 5.56 8.45 20.71
C TYR A 76 6.75 7.77 20.00
N PRO A 77 7.84 7.40 20.71
CA PRO A 77 8.93 6.70 20.04
C PRO A 77 8.50 5.39 19.37
N THR A 78 7.57 4.67 19.99
CA THR A 78 7.04 3.43 19.43
C THR A 78 6.28 3.70 18.14
N VAL A 79 5.45 4.75 18.12
CA VAL A 79 4.72 5.15 16.90
C VAL A 79 5.72 5.47 15.80
N LYS A 80 6.74 6.28 16.10
CA LYS A 80 7.76 6.66 15.12
C LYS A 80 8.55 5.48 14.59
N ASN A 81 8.94 4.57 15.48
CA ASN A 81 9.68 3.38 15.08
C ASN A 81 8.85 2.50 14.15
N ARG A 82 7.59 2.36 14.45
CA ARG A 82 6.69 1.57 13.62
C ARG A 82 6.48 2.21 12.25
N LEU A 83 6.30 3.53 12.20
CA LEU A 83 6.19 4.25 10.93
C LEU A 83 7.46 4.13 10.11
N ASN A 84 8.63 4.20 10.77
CA ASN A 84 9.90 4.05 10.07
C ASN A 84 10.05 2.65 9.47
N ALA A 85 9.62 1.62 10.19
CA ALA A 85 9.66 0.25 9.70
C ALA A 85 8.74 0.06 8.50
N ILE A 86 7.52 0.63 8.56
CA ILE A 86 6.57 0.57 7.46
C ILE A 86 7.10 1.35 6.26
N SER A 87 7.68 2.53 6.50
CA SER A 87 8.28 3.34 5.44
C SER A 87 9.40 2.58 4.73
N ALA A 88 10.26 1.90 5.48
CA ALA A 88 11.33 1.10 4.90
C ALA A 88 10.78 -0.04 4.03
N ALA A 89 9.71 -0.70 4.50
CA ALA A 89 9.06 -1.76 3.74
C ALA A 89 8.44 -1.23 2.44
N LEU A 90 7.83 -0.05 2.51
CA LEU A 90 7.24 0.59 1.33
C LEU A 90 8.33 0.98 0.32
N ASP A 91 9.44 1.54 0.79
CA ASP A 91 10.55 1.91 -0.09
C ASP A 91 11.11 0.70 -0.84
N LYS A 92 11.16 -0.45 -0.18
CA LYS A 92 11.67 -1.67 -0.78
C LYS A 92 10.78 -2.17 -1.92
N ASN A 93 9.47 -2.03 -1.76
CA ASN A 93 8.49 -2.57 -2.70
C ASN A 93 7.88 -1.53 -3.63
N PHE A 94 8.15 -0.25 -3.38
CA PHE A 94 7.54 0.84 -4.13
C PHE A 94 8.42 1.21 -5.31
N GLN A 95 7.84 1.13 -6.51
CA GLN A 95 8.48 1.66 -7.70
C GLN A 95 7.75 2.95 -8.03
N ALA A 96 8.37 4.06 -7.67
CA ALA A 96 7.82 5.36 -8.00
C ALA A 96 7.72 5.47 -9.52
N PRO A 97 6.62 6.01 -10.06
CA PRO A 97 6.58 6.36 -11.48
C PRO A 97 7.73 7.33 -11.75
N SER A 98 8.29 7.26 -12.96
CA SER A 98 9.38 8.18 -13.29
C SER A 98 8.89 9.62 -13.04
N PRO A 99 9.73 10.50 -12.51
CA PRO A 99 9.32 11.89 -12.30
C PRO A 99 8.77 12.53 -13.57
N ASN A 100 9.32 12.15 -14.71
CA ASN A 100 8.85 12.68 -16.00
C ASN A 100 7.43 12.21 -16.33
N LEU A 101 7.14 10.94 -16.06
CA LEU A 101 5.79 10.42 -16.28
C LEU A 101 4.77 11.13 -15.38
N PHE A 102 5.12 11.36 -14.14
CA PHE A 102 4.25 12.06 -13.20
C PHE A 102 3.95 13.49 -13.67
N VAL A 103 4.99 14.18 -14.15
CA VAL A 103 4.84 15.54 -14.67
C VAL A 103 3.94 15.54 -15.90
N LEU A 104 4.13 14.57 -16.80
CA LEU A 104 3.30 14.46 -18.01
C LEU A 104 1.84 14.19 -17.65
N GLU A 105 1.58 13.35 -16.66
CA GLU A 105 0.21 13.10 -16.19
C GLU A 105 -0.43 14.36 -15.63
N GLN A 106 0.32 15.14 -14.86
CA GLN A 106 -0.17 16.41 -14.32
C GLN A 106 -0.51 17.40 -15.43
N LEU A 107 0.34 17.45 -16.46
CA LEU A 107 0.10 18.31 -17.63
C LEU A 107 -1.19 17.89 -18.35
N GLU A 108 -1.38 16.58 -18.53
CA GLU A 108 -2.56 16.02 -19.20
C GLU A 108 -3.84 16.36 -18.43
N ARG A 109 -3.78 16.36 -17.11
CA ARG A 109 -4.92 16.71 -16.25
C ARG A 109 -5.17 18.19 -16.13
N GLY A 110 -4.29 19.02 -16.70
CA GLY A 110 -4.40 20.46 -16.59
C GLY A 110 -3.91 21.05 -15.28
N GLU A 111 -3.20 20.26 -14.48
CA GLU A 111 -2.66 20.70 -13.20
C GLU A 111 -1.38 21.52 -13.35
N LEU A 112 -0.72 21.38 -14.50
CA LEU A 112 0.49 22.14 -14.84
C LEU A 112 0.36 22.77 -16.21
N THR A 113 1.00 23.92 -16.39
CA THR A 113 1.15 24.51 -17.74
C THR A 113 2.30 23.85 -18.47
N VAL A 114 2.35 24.02 -19.80
CA VAL A 114 3.45 23.49 -20.62
C VAL A 114 4.78 24.04 -20.13
N ALA A 115 4.84 25.36 -19.82
CA ALA A 115 6.06 25.97 -19.34
C ALA A 115 6.55 25.35 -18.03
N GLU A 116 5.63 25.13 -17.08
CA GLU A 116 5.97 24.50 -15.81
C GLU A 116 6.45 23.05 -16.02
N ALA A 117 5.80 22.31 -16.90
CA ALA A 117 6.18 20.94 -17.20
C ALA A 117 7.58 20.86 -17.82
N LEU A 118 7.89 21.74 -18.77
CA LEU A 118 9.21 21.81 -19.40
C LEU A 118 10.30 22.11 -18.38
N GLU A 119 10.01 23.00 -17.44
CA GLU A 119 10.95 23.36 -16.39
C GLU A 119 11.25 22.15 -15.49
N ARG A 120 10.24 21.34 -15.15
CA ARG A 120 10.42 20.17 -14.32
C ARG A 120 11.04 18.97 -15.02
N LEU A 121 10.91 18.92 -16.35
CA LEU A 121 11.49 17.83 -17.15
C LEU A 121 12.97 18.03 -17.44
N SER A 122 13.46 19.24 -17.28
CA SER A 122 14.87 19.56 -17.56
C SER A 122 15.84 19.27 -16.39
#